data_ca77acff9e1b35e70592e3e977ca8af0
#
_entry.id   ca77acff9e1b35e70592e3e977ca8af0
#
_cell.length_a   1.000
_cell.length_b   1.000
_cell.length_c   1.000
_cell.angle_alpha   90.00
_cell.angle_beta   90.00
_cell.angle_gamma   90.00
#
_symmetry.space_group_name_H-M   'P 1'
#
loop_
_entity.id
_entity.type
_entity.pdbx_description
1 polymer ?
#
loop_
_entity_poly.entity_id
_entity_poly.type
_entity_poly.pdbx_seq_one_letter_code
_entity_poly.pdbx_strand_id
1 'polypeptide(L)'
;MSAALVLLVGLGGATGAVCRAALIDALDKGRAGWFPRGTFCVNCLACFLVGVFLALGLGAYPAALLLTGFCGGFSTLSSVNLDAAKLLVNSGEGAKSAAYLLATYAAAVVLAAIGFFLASTLL
;
A
#
# COMPACT_ATOMS: atom_id res chain seq x y z
N MET A 1 -7.62 -23.52 4.08
CA MET A 1 -6.41 -23.03 3.40
C MET A 1 -5.27 -24.03 3.64
N SER A 2 -4.55 -24.40 2.60
CA SER A 2 -3.47 -25.37 2.71
C SER A 2 -2.24 -24.75 3.42
N ALA A 3 -1.38 -25.62 3.98
CA ALA A 3 -0.14 -25.15 4.60
C ALA A 3 0.75 -24.40 3.61
N ALA A 4 0.79 -24.86 2.35
CA ALA A 4 1.58 -24.21 1.30
C ALA A 4 1.09 -22.78 1.05
N LEU A 5 -0.22 -22.56 1.00
CA LEU A 5 -0.79 -21.22 0.82
C LEU A 5 -0.47 -20.31 2.00
N VAL A 6 -0.56 -20.83 3.22
CA VAL A 6 -0.20 -20.07 4.43
C VAL A 6 1.26 -19.66 4.41
N LEU A 7 2.15 -20.57 4.04
CA LEU A 7 3.59 -20.27 3.93
C LEU A 7 3.87 -19.20 2.88
N LEU A 8 3.20 -19.27 1.72
CA LEU A 8 3.37 -18.28 0.66
C LEU A 8 2.87 -16.89 1.09
N VAL A 9 1.74 -16.84 1.78
CA VAL A 9 1.24 -15.57 2.34
C VAL A 9 2.23 -15.02 3.35
N GLY A 10 2.78 -15.86 4.22
CA GLY A 10 3.77 -15.47 5.21
C GLY A 10 5.05 -14.93 4.58
N LEU A 11 5.58 -15.62 3.58
CA LEU A 11 6.79 -15.19 2.87
C LEU A 11 6.55 -13.88 2.12
N GLY A 12 5.44 -13.79 1.40
CA GLY A 12 5.07 -12.58 0.69
C GLY A 12 4.87 -11.40 1.63
N GLY A 13 4.17 -11.64 2.75
CA GLY A 13 3.92 -10.62 3.76
C GLY A 13 5.20 -10.11 4.42
N ALA A 14 6.10 -11.01 4.77
CA ALA A 14 7.39 -10.64 5.35
C ALA A 14 8.22 -9.80 4.36
N THR A 15 8.30 -10.23 3.10
CA THR A 15 9.00 -9.49 2.05
C THR A 15 8.36 -8.13 1.83
N GLY A 16 7.03 -8.08 1.76
CA GLY A 16 6.30 -6.83 1.59
C GLY A 16 6.52 -5.86 2.75
N ALA A 17 6.52 -6.36 3.98
CA ALA A 17 6.75 -5.53 5.16
C ALA A 17 8.18 -4.96 5.19
N VAL A 18 9.18 -5.73 4.81
CA VAL A 18 10.57 -5.26 4.71
C VAL A 18 10.68 -4.19 3.62
N CYS A 19 10.11 -4.42 2.44
CA CYS A 19 10.11 -3.46 1.35
C CYS A 19 9.39 -2.17 1.75
N ARG A 20 8.27 -2.28 2.47
CA ARG A 20 7.54 -1.12 2.98
C ARG A 20 8.42 -0.27 3.91
N ALA A 21 9.04 -0.92 4.90
CA ALA A 21 9.88 -0.23 5.86
C ALA A 21 11.05 0.48 5.18
N ALA A 22 11.71 -0.19 4.23
CA ALA A 22 12.83 0.37 3.50
C ALA A 22 12.40 1.57 2.64
N LEU A 23 11.26 1.44 1.95
CA LEU A 23 10.78 2.49 1.05
C LEU A 23 10.30 3.72 1.83
N ILE A 24 9.58 3.52 2.94
CA ILE A 24 9.15 4.63 3.80
C ILE A 24 10.37 5.37 4.35
N ASP A 25 11.35 4.63 4.85
CA ASP A 25 12.58 5.23 5.37
C ASP A 25 13.29 6.06 4.30
N ALA A 26 13.44 5.50 3.10
CA ALA A 26 14.11 6.19 1.99
C ALA A 26 13.37 7.45 1.56
N LEU A 27 12.04 7.39 1.49
CA LEU A 27 11.23 8.53 1.03
C LEU A 27 11.10 9.64 2.07
N ASP A 28 11.07 9.29 3.36
CA ASP A 28 10.90 10.27 4.42
C ASP A 28 12.25 10.85 4.90
N LYS A 29 13.36 10.21 4.60
CA LYS A 29 14.67 10.59 5.08
C LYS A 29 15.07 11.98 4.57
N GLY A 30 15.38 12.86 5.50
CA GLY A 30 15.84 14.22 5.19
C GLY A 30 14.78 15.10 4.54
N ARG A 31 13.52 14.69 4.54
CA ARG A 31 12.44 15.44 3.91
C ARG A 31 11.70 16.29 4.93
N ALA A 32 11.49 17.56 4.55
CA ALA A 32 10.65 18.48 5.32
C ALA A 32 9.22 18.45 4.77
N GLY A 33 8.25 18.86 5.59
CA GLY A 33 6.87 18.95 5.20
C GLY A 33 5.95 18.15 6.12
N TRP A 34 4.68 18.47 6.06
CA TRP A 34 3.69 17.87 6.94
C TRP A 34 3.10 16.57 6.39
N PHE A 35 3.16 16.39 5.07
CA PHE A 35 2.49 15.26 4.40
C PHE A 35 3.33 13.98 4.55
N PRO A 36 2.74 12.87 5.03
CA PRO A 36 3.45 11.60 5.18
C PRO A 36 3.68 10.93 3.83
N ARG A 37 4.72 11.35 3.12
CA ARG A 37 4.99 10.92 1.74
C ARG A 37 5.31 9.44 1.62
N GLY A 38 6.09 8.92 2.56
CA GLY A 38 6.50 7.51 2.51
C GLY A 38 5.31 6.57 2.57
N THR A 39 4.45 6.74 3.57
CA THR A 39 3.25 5.92 3.72
C THR A 39 2.30 6.09 2.53
N PHE A 40 2.11 7.33 2.07
CA PHE A 40 1.26 7.61 0.93
C PHE A 40 1.75 6.89 -0.32
N CYS A 41 3.03 7.01 -0.65
CA CYS A 41 3.62 6.37 -1.83
C CYS A 41 3.56 4.85 -1.77
N VAL A 42 3.83 4.27 -0.60
CA VAL A 42 3.76 2.82 -0.40
C VAL A 42 2.34 2.32 -0.67
N ASN A 43 1.34 2.98 -0.11
CA ASN A 43 -0.05 2.56 -0.31
C ASN A 43 -0.52 2.78 -1.75
N CYS A 44 -0.09 3.86 -2.39
CA CYS A 44 -0.37 4.10 -3.80
C CYS A 44 0.20 2.99 -4.68
N LEU A 45 1.45 2.64 -4.46
CA LEU A 45 2.11 1.58 -5.22
C LEU A 45 1.45 0.23 -4.95
N ALA A 46 1.11 -0.07 -3.70
CA ALA A 46 0.43 -1.31 -3.36
C ALA A 46 -0.93 -1.42 -4.05
N CYS A 47 -1.71 -0.35 -4.07
CA CYS A 47 -3.02 -0.36 -4.73
C CYS A 47 -2.90 -0.53 -6.24
N PHE A 48 -1.91 0.10 -6.86
CA PHE A 48 -1.63 -0.10 -8.27
C PHE A 48 -1.29 -1.56 -8.56
N LEU A 49 -0.41 -2.16 -7.75
CA LEU A 49 -0.04 -3.57 -7.91
C LEU A 49 -1.22 -4.51 -7.69
N VAL A 50 -2.08 -4.22 -6.72
CA VAL A 50 -3.30 -5.00 -6.50
C VAL A 50 -4.17 -5.00 -7.76
N GLY A 51 -4.35 -3.84 -8.37
CA GLY A 51 -5.10 -3.73 -9.61
C GLY A 51 -4.50 -4.56 -10.73
N VAL A 52 -3.19 -4.48 -10.91
CA VAL A 52 -2.45 -5.26 -11.91
C VAL A 52 -2.62 -6.77 -11.67
N PHE A 53 -2.39 -7.21 -10.44
CA PHE A 53 -2.45 -8.64 -10.12
C PHE A 53 -3.87 -9.19 -10.26
N LEU A 54 -4.89 -8.40 -9.92
CA LEU A 54 -6.28 -8.81 -10.13
C LEU A 54 -6.60 -9.00 -11.62
N ALA A 55 -6.10 -8.11 -12.46
CA ALA A 55 -6.33 -8.20 -13.90
C ALA A 55 -5.63 -9.41 -14.53
N LEU A 56 -4.49 -9.81 -13.97
CA LEU A 56 -3.73 -10.96 -14.49
C LEU A 56 -4.41 -12.30 -14.23
N GLY A 57 -5.38 -12.36 -13.32
CA GLY A 57 -6.08 -13.60 -13.01
C GLY A 57 -5.17 -14.68 -12.48
N LEU A 58 -4.35 -14.35 -11.49
CA LEU A 58 -3.36 -15.27 -10.92
C LEU A 58 -4.01 -16.50 -10.29
N GLY A 59 -3.36 -17.65 -10.42
CA GLY A 59 -3.78 -18.86 -9.73
C GLY A 59 -3.60 -18.74 -8.22
N ALA A 60 -4.06 -19.78 -7.48
CA ALA A 60 -4.07 -19.74 -6.01
C ALA A 60 -2.69 -19.47 -5.39
N TYR A 61 -1.64 -20.13 -5.88
CA TYR A 61 -0.30 -19.98 -5.30
C TYR A 61 0.33 -18.63 -5.62
N PRO A 62 0.38 -18.16 -6.89
CA PRO A 62 0.90 -16.82 -7.17
C PRO A 62 0.09 -15.72 -6.47
N ALA A 63 -1.23 -15.86 -6.39
CA ALA A 63 -2.07 -14.87 -5.70
C ALA A 63 -1.77 -14.84 -4.20
N ALA A 64 -1.53 -16.01 -3.59
CA ALA A 64 -1.18 -16.07 -2.17
C ALA A 64 0.14 -15.35 -1.91
N LEU A 65 1.14 -15.55 -2.77
CA LEU A 65 2.45 -14.92 -2.60
C LEU A 65 2.42 -13.43 -2.90
N LEU A 66 1.88 -13.04 -4.05
CA LEU A 66 1.99 -11.68 -4.57
C LEU A 66 0.86 -10.76 -4.13
N LEU A 67 -0.37 -11.23 -4.22
CA LEU A 67 -1.53 -10.39 -3.92
C LEU A 67 -1.81 -10.34 -2.43
N THR A 68 -2.13 -11.47 -1.82
CA THR A 68 -2.46 -11.53 -0.40
C THR A 68 -1.22 -11.30 0.46
N GLY A 69 -0.12 -11.94 0.13
CA GLY A 69 1.13 -11.85 0.90
C GLY A 69 1.85 -10.54 0.68
N PHE A 70 2.46 -10.34 -0.48
CA PHE A 70 3.33 -9.18 -0.71
C PHE A 70 2.53 -7.87 -0.62
N CYS A 71 1.46 -7.71 -1.36
CA CYS A 71 0.68 -6.47 -1.31
C CYS A 71 0.04 -6.25 0.06
N GLY A 72 -0.40 -7.32 0.70
CA GLY A 72 -0.94 -7.25 2.06
C GLY A 72 0.07 -6.77 3.09
N GLY A 73 1.32 -7.26 3.01
CA GLY A 73 2.40 -6.81 3.89
C GLY A 73 2.98 -5.46 3.51
N PHE A 74 2.99 -5.15 2.22
CA PHE A 74 3.54 -3.89 1.71
C PHE A 74 2.63 -2.69 2.01
N SER A 75 1.31 -2.85 1.87
CA SER A 75 0.35 -1.79 2.19
C SER A 75 0.14 -1.70 3.71
N THR A 76 -0.33 -0.55 4.17
CA THR A 76 -0.56 -0.37 5.61
C THR A 76 -1.65 0.66 5.88
N LEU A 77 -2.75 0.21 6.47
CA LEU A 77 -3.83 1.08 6.93
C LEU A 77 -3.51 1.64 8.32
N SER A 78 -2.86 0.86 9.17
CA SER A 78 -2.51 1.30 10.52
C SER A 78 -1.56 2.50 10.49
N SER A 79 -0.59 2.52 9.59
CA SER A 79 0.32 3.67 9.45
C SER A 79 -0.41 4.91 8.94
N VAL A 80 -1.36 4.73 8.03
CA VAL A 80 -2.19 5.85 7.54
C VAL A 80 -2.99 6.45 8.69
N ASN A 81 -3.63 5.62 9.49
CA ASN A 81 -4.43 6.09 10.62
C ASN A 81 -3.56 6.75 11.69
N LEU A 82 -2.39 6.19 11.97
CA LEU A 82 -1.45 6.77 12.91
C LEU A 82 -0.93 8.12 12.44
N ASP A 83 -0.58 8.23 11.17
CA ASP A 83 -0.11 9.49 10.57
C ASP A 83 -1.21 10.56 10.62
N ALA A 84 -2.45 10.17 10.32
CA ALA A 84 -3.59 11.08 10.39
C ALA A 84 -3.82 11.57 11.83
N ALA A 85 -3.70 10.66 12.81
CA ALA A 85 -3.83 11.02 14.21
C ALA A 85 -2.72 11.96 14.66
N LYS A 86 -1.49 11.73 14.22
CA LYS A 86 -0.35 12.62 14.51
C LYS A 86 -0.56 14.00 13.93
N LEU A 87 -1.07 14.09 12.70
CA LEU A 87 -1.36 15.39 12.09
C LEU A 87 -2.42 16.15 12.89
N LEU A 88 -3.44 15.44 13.35
CA LEU A 88 -4.50 16.05 14.14
C LEU A 88 -3.98 16.57 15.48
N VAL A 89 -3.20 15.74 16.18
CA VAL A 89 -2.69 16.07 17.52
C VAL A 89 -1.56 17.09 17.47
N ASN A 90 -0.57 16.87 16.61
CA ASN A 90 0.66 17.67 16.61
C ASN A 90 0.50 19.03 15.94
N SER A 91 -0.24 19.07 14.81
CA SER A 91 -0.44 20.33 14.09
C SER A 91 -1.69 21.09 14.57
N GLY A 92 -2.60 20.38 15.24
CA GLY A 92 -3.88 20.96 15.65
C GLY A 92 -4.79 21.30 14.48
N GLU A 93 -4.45 20.86 13.28
CA GLU A 93 -5.20 21.19 12.07
C GLU A 93 -5.92 19.95 11.53
N GLY A 94 -7.21 19.85 11.80
CA GLY A 94 -8.03 18.77 11.25
C GLY A 94 -8.05 18.76 9.73
N ALA A 95 -7.87 19.92 9.09
CA ALA A 95 -7.84 20.02 7.64
C ALA A 95 -6.69 19.21 7.02
N LYS A 96 -5.51 19.25 7.60
CA LYS A 96 -4.36 18.47 7.11
C LYS A 96 -4.59 16.97 7.25
N SER A 97 -5.12 16.55 8.40
CA SER A 97 -5.46 15.14 8.62
C SER A 97 -6.52 14.67 7.61
N ALA A 98 -7.59 15.45 7.43
CA ALA A 98 -8.65 15.13 6.48
C ALA A 98 -8.11 15.10 5.03
N ALA A 99 -7.27 16.06 4.66
CA ALA A 99 -6.68 16.11 3.32
C ALA A 99 -5.82 14.87 3.05
N TYR A 100 -5.02 14.45 4.03
CA TYR A 100 -4.19 13.26 3.90
C TYR A 100 -5.04 12.00 3.73
N LEU A 101 -6.09 11.83 4.55
CA LEU A 101 -6.97 10.67 4.44
C LEU A 101 -7.70 10.64 3.10
N LEU A 102 -8.26 11.77 2.68
CA LEU A 102 -8.96 11.87 1.40
C LEU A 102 -8.03 11.59 0.23
N ALA A 103 -6.83 12.16 0.24
CA ALA A 103 -5.84 11.93 -0.80
C ALA A 103 -5.44 10.46 -0.86
N THR A 104 -5.23 9.83 0.29
CA THR A 104 -4.83 8.43 0.37
C THR A 104 -5.90 7.50 -0.19
N TYR A 105 -7.15 7.67 0.24
CA TYR A 105 -8.22 6.80 -0.23
C TYR A 105 -8.59 7.06 -1.68
N ALA A 106 -8.63 8.32 -2.10
CA ALA A 106 -8.90 8.66 -3.49
C ALA A 106 -7.82 8.10 -4.43
N ALA A 107 -6.56 8.29 -4.07
CA ALA A 107 -5.43 7.76 -4.84
C ALA A 107 -5.45 6.24 -4.89
N ALA A 108 -5.81 5.59 -3.78
CA ALA A 108 -5.90 4.13 -3.72
C ALA A 108 -6.89 3.59 -4.74
N VAL A 109 -8.09 4.14 -4.78
CA VAL A 109 -9.14 3.71 -5.72
C VAL A 109 -8.72 3.98 -7.17
N VAL A 110 -8.22 5.18 -7.43
CA VAL A 110 -7.82 5.58 -8.79
C VAL A 110 -6.67 4.71 -9.29
N LEU A 111 -5.65 4.48 -8.47
CA LEU A 111 -4.49 3.70 -8.88
C LEU A 111 -4.80 2.22 -9.04
N ALA A 112 -5.67 1.67 -8.21
CA ALA A 112 -6.13 0.30 -8.38
C ALA A 112 -6.87 0.15 -9.72
N ALA A 113 -7.72 1.11 -10.05
CA ALA A 113 -8.44 1.11 -11.34
C ALA A 113 -7.47 1.25 -12.52
N ILE A 114 -6.49 2.17 -12.42
CA ILE A 114 -5.49 2.36 -13.46
C ILE A 114 -4.67 1.08 -13.65
N GLY A 115 -4.21 0.47 -12.58
CA GLY A 115 -3.45 -0.78 -12.64
C GLY A 115 -4.24 -1.90 -13.30
N PHE A 116 -5.51 -2.02 -12.93
CA PHE A 116 -6.40 -3.03 -13.51
C PHE A 116 -6.59 -2.80 -15.01
N PHE A 117 -6.91 -1.58 -15.42
CA PHE A 117 -7.12 -1.27 -16.83
C PHE A 117 -5.86 -1.43 -17.67
N LEU A 118 -4.73 -0.96 -17.18
CA LEU A 118 -3.47 -1.11 -17.90
C LEU A 118 -3.09 -2.57 -18.10
N ALA A 119 -3.21 -3.38 -17.05
CA ALA A 119 -2.90 -4.80 -17.16
C ALA A 119 -3.91 -5.52 -18.07
N SER A 120 -5.19 -5.17 -17.99
CA SER A 120 -6.22 -5.78 -18.83
C SER A 120 -6.04 -5.50 -20.31
N THR A 121 -5.55 -4.31 -20.65
CA THR A 121 -5.40 -3.90 -22.05
C THR A 121 -4.03 -4.25 -22.62
N LEU A 122 -2.97 -4.26 -21.82
CA LEU A 122 -1.61 -4.48 -22.29
C LEU A 122 -1.14 -5.93 -22.09
N LEU A 123 -1.75 -6.65 -21.18
CA LEU A 123 -1.38 -8.03 -20.89
C LEU A 123 -2.56 -8.97 -21.12
#